data_4f8b6b5fff064e3d69426124f4302b6f
#
_entry.id   4f8b6b5fff064e3d69426124f4302b6f
#
_cell.length_a   1.000
_cell.length_b   1.000
_cell.length_c   1.000
_cell.angle_alpha   90.00
_cell.angle_beta   90.00
_cell.angle_gamma   90.00
#
_symmetry.space_group_name_H-M   'P 1'
#
loop_
_entity.id
_entity.type
_entity.pdbx_description
1 polymer ?
#
loop_
_entity_poly.entity_id
_entity_poly.type
_entity_poly.pdbx_seq_one_letter_code
_entity_poly.pdbx_strand_id
1 'polypeptide(L)'
;MQKAFLAEMRASLIALQGELQSVSDVTESSAQPVELDQQRVGRLSRMDAIQVQAMARAAGRRREATLRDIAAALARMESGDFGHCQGCDEPIEENRLRFDPTVALCIDCANAAENTPRNRVR
;
A
#
# COMPACT_ATOMS: atom_id res chain seq x y z
N MET A 1 -20.13 -13.70 -2.32
CA MET A 1 -19.80 -12.60 -3.22
C MET A 1 -19.88 -13.06 -4.65
N GLN A 2 -20.40 -12.24 -5.53
CA GLN A 2 -20.61 -12.64 -6.91
C GLN A 2 -19.31 -12.74 -7.68
N LYS A 3 -19.27 -13.68 -8.61
CA LYS A 3 -18.08 -13.88 -9.42
C LYS A 3 -17.67 -12.63 -10.19
N ALA A 4 -18.66 -11.89 -10.70
CA ALA A 4 -18.38 -10.68 -11.46
C ALA A 4 -17.68 -9.64 -10.59
N PHE A 5 -18.11 -9.50 -9.35
CA PHE A 5 -17.51 -8.56 -8.44
C PHE A 5 -16.09 -9.00 -8.08
N LEU A 6 -15.88 -10.27 -7.86
CA LEU A 6 -14.53 -10.78 -7.57
C LEU A 6 -13.59 -10.54 -8.74
N ALA A 7 -14.08 -10.76 -9.97
CA ALA A 7 -13.27 -10.51 -11.14
C ALA A 7 -12.91 -9.04 -11.27
N GLU A 8 -13.86 -8.15 -10.96
CA GLU A 8 -13.62 -6.71 -10.98
C GLU A 8 -12.55 -6.33 -9.97
N MET A 9 -12.65 -6.85 -8.76
CA MET A 9 -11.69 -6.54 -7.71
C MET A 9 -10.31 -7.11 -8.04
N ARG A 10 -10.27 -8.31 -8.59
CA ARG A 10 -9.00 -8.90 -8.98
C ARG A 10 -8.30 -8.08 -10.05
N ALA A 11 -9.07 -7.61 -11.04
CA ALA A 11 -8.49 -6.76 -12.07
C ALA A 11 -7.96 -5.46 -11.51
N SER A 12 -8.68 -4.86 -10.56
CA SER A 12 -8.23 -3.65 -9.90
C SER A 12 -6.93 -3.88 -9.12
N LEU A 13 -6.85 -4.98 -8.42
CA LEU A 13 -5.66 -5.31 -7.63
C LEU A 13 -4.44 -5.53 -8.52
N ILE A 14 -4.64 -6.26 -9.61
CA ILE A 14 -3.55 -6.54 -10.55
C ILE A 14 -3.07 -5.26 -11.21
N ALA A 15 -4.00 -4.39 -11.60
CA ALA A 15 -3.63 -3.12 -12.22
C ALA A 15 -2.85 -2.25 -11.24
N LEU A 16 -3.30 -2.16 -10.00
CA LEU A 16 -2.61 -1.37 -8.99
C LEU A 16 -1.22 -1.95 -8.70
N GLN A 17 -1.14 -3.27 -8.63
CA GLN A 17 0.14 -3.93 -8.41
C GLN A 17 1.14 -3.57 -9.51
N GLY A 18 0.68 -3.61 -10.76
CA GLY A 18 1.53 -3.26 -11.89
C GLY A 18 2.00 -1.82 -11.84
N GLU A 19 1.10 -0.91 -11.48
CA GLU A 19 1.45 0.50 -11.38
C GLU A 19 2.50 0.74 -10.31
N LEU A 20 2.33 0.11 -9.15
CA LEU A 20 3.25 0.32 -8.05
C LEU A 20 4.61 -0.32 -8.33
N GLN A 21 4.62 -1.47 -8.98
CA GLN A 21 5.88 -2.10 -9.36
C GLN A 21 6.63 -1.27 -10.38
N SER A 22 5.93 -0.68 -11.31
CA SER A 22 6.52 0.19 -12.30
C SER A 22 7.17 1.41 -11.67
N VAL A 23 6.48 2.03 -10.72
CA VAL A 23 7.04 3.17 -10.00
C VAL A 23 8.27 2.76 -9.21
N SER A 24 8.23 1.60 -8.60
CA SER A 24 9.37 1.10 -7.83
C SER A 24 10.59 0.93 -8.71
N ASP A 25 10.42 0.37 -9.90
CA ASP A 25 11.53 0.18 -10.83
C ASP A 25 12.12 1.51 -11.26
N VAL A 26 11.26 2.47 -11.58
CA VAL A 26 11.73 3.79 -11.99
C VAL A 26 12.46 4.47 -10.84
N THR A 27 11.95 4.34 -9.63
CA THR A 27 12.56 4.96 -8.46
C THR A 27 13.93 4.36 -8.18
N GLU A 28 14.08 3.07 -8.35
CA GLU A 28 15.37 2.43 -8.15
C GLU A 28 16.39 2.94 -9.16
N SER A 29 15.98 3.07 -10.41
CA SER A 29 16.85 3.62 -11.43
C SER A 29 17.23 5.05 -11.13
N SER A 30 16.26 5.83 -10.65
CA SER A 30 16.50 7.24 -10.36
C SER A 30 17.31 7.43 -9.10
N ALA A 31 17.27 6.46 -8.21
CA ALA A 31 17.92 6.60 -6.91
C ALA A 31 19.43 6.39 -6.98
N GLN A 32 19.94 6.02 -8.14
CA GLN A 32 21.37 5.90 -8.27
C GLN A 32 22.01 7.25 -8.09
N PRO A 33 23.11 7.29 -7.39
CA PRO A 33 23.71 8.59 -7.05
C PRO A 33 24.08 9.35 -8.32
N VAL A 34 23.55 10.53 -8.39
CA VAL A 34 23.90 11.41 -9.50
C VAL A 34 24.82 12.45 -8.92
N GLU A 35 26.05 12.06 -8.74
CA GLU A 35 27.02 12.94 -8.13
C GLU A 35 27.18 14.23 -8.88
N LEU A 36 26.95 14.17 -10.17
CA LEU A 36 27.02 15.37 -10.97
C LEU A 36 26.04 16.43 -10.53
N ASP A 37 24.87 15.98 -10.11
CA ASP A 37 23.86 16.91 -9.69
C ASP A 37 24.19 17.55 -8.36
N GLN A 38 24.97 16.89 -7.56
CA GLN A 38 25.38 17.48 -6.30
C GLN A 38 26.18 18.74 -6.50
N GLN A 39 27.00 18.79 -7.51
CA GLN A 39 27.76 19.98 -7.77
C GLN A 39 26.89 21.10 -8.31
N ARG A 40 25.91 20.74 -9.11
CA ARG A 40 25.00 21.71 -9.69
C ARG A 40 24.11 22.33 -8.66
N VAL A 41 23.61 21.51 -7.77
CA VAL A 41 22.72 21.96 -6.73
C VAL A 41 23.47 22.04 -5.43
N GLY A 42 24.71 22.38 -5.49
CA GLY A 42 25.55 22.44 -4.34
C GLY A 42 25.13 23.43 -3.31
N ARG A 43 24.15 24.26 -3.63
CA ARG A 43 23.66 25.21 -2.68
C ARG A 43 22.56 24.67 -1.82
N LEU A 44 22.04 23.49 -2.18
CA LEU A 44 21.08 22.85 -1.30
C LEU A 44 21.82 22.47 -0.04
N SER A 45 21.24 22.79 1.08
CA SER A 45 21.85 22.44 2.33
C SER A 45 21.82 20.92 2.48
N ARG A 46 22.73 20.41 3.30
CA ARG A 46 22.72 19.00 3.59
C ARG A 46 21.41 18.55 4.22
N MET A 47 20.81 19.42 4.99
CA MET A 47 19.54 19.09 5.63
C MET A 47 18.44 18.89 4.60
N ASP A 48 18.44 19.71 3.56
CA ASP A 48 17.44 19.54 2.50
C ASP A 48 17.62 18.22 1.77
N ALA A 49 18.87 17.87 1.49
CA ALA A 49 19.16 16.61 0.82
C ALA A 49 18.75 15.43 1.69
N ILE A 50 18.99 15.50 2.99
CA ILE A 50 18.62 14.45 3.92
C ILE A 50 17.10 14.32 3.98
N GLN A 51 16.38 15.44 3.99
CA GLN A 51 14.92 15.41 4.01
C GLN A 51 14.36 14.78 2.76
N VAL A 52 14.92 15.12 1.60
CA VAL A 52 14.45 14.55 0.35
C VAL A 52 14.66 13.04 0.36
N GLN A 53 15.80 12.58 0.83
CA GLN A 53 16.07 11.15 0.91
C GLN A 53 15.13 10.46 1.91
N ALA A 54 14.89 11.10 3.04
CA ALA A 54 13.98 10.52 4.04
C ALA A 54 12.58 10.38 3.50
N MET A 55 12.11 11.38 2.75
CA MET A 55 10.78 11.33 2.15
C MET A 55 10.70 10.24 1.09
N ALA A 56 11.74 10.10 0.29
CA ALA A 56 11.77 9.06 -0.73
C ALA A 56 11.75 7.67 -0.11
N ARG A 57 12.48 7.47 0.97
CA ARG A 57 12.48 6.20 1.65
C ARG A 57 11.12 5.89 2.28
N ALA A 58 10.50 6.91 2.86
CA ALA A 58 9.17 6.74 3.44
C ALA A 58 8.15 6.38 2.38
N ALA A 59 8.22 7.03 1.21
CA ALA A 59 7.32 6.71 0.12
C ALA A 59 7.55 5.28 -0.37
N GLY A 60 8.80 4.85 -0.42
CA GLY A 60 9.14 3.48 -0.81
C GLY A 60 8.58 2.46 0.16
N ARG A 61 8.68 2.74 1.45
CA ARG A 61 8.14 1.84 2.46
C ARG A 61 6.62 1.73 2.36
N ARG A 62 5.95 2.86 2.13
CA ARG A 62 4.49 2.85 1.94
C ARG A 62 4.10 2.05 0.72
N ARG A 63 4.84 2.20 -0.36
CA ARG A 63 4.59 1.45 -1.59
C ARG A 63 4.78 -0.04 -1.36
N GLU A 64 5.83 -0.42 -0.67
CA GLU A 64 6.08 -1.82 -0.36
C GLU A 64 4.98 -2.40 0.52
N ALA A 65 4.52 -1.64 1.50
CA ALA A 65 3.42 -2.07 2.36
C ALA A 65 2.15 -2.30 1.55
N THR A 66 1.85 -1.39 0.62
CA THR A 66 0.67 -1.53 -0.23
C THR A 66 0.81 -2.76 -1.13
N LEU A 67 2.00 -3.00 -1.66
CA LEU A 67 2.22 -4.19 -2.48
C LEU A 67 2.01 -5.47 -1.68
N ARG A 68 2.42 -5.48 -0.43
CA ARG A 68 2.15 -6.63 0.44
C ARG A 68 0.65 -6.80 0.70
N ASP A 69 -0.06 -5.70 0.89
CA ASP A 69 -1.50 -5.76 1.07
C ASP A 69 -2.21 -6.30 -0.16
N ILE A 70 -1.74 -5.90 -1.34
CA ILE A 70 -2.29 -6.40 -2.60
C ILE A 70 -2.05 -7.91 -2.71
N ALA A 71 -0.85 -8.35 -2.41
CA ALA A 71 -0.53 -9.77 -2.48
C ALA A 71 -1.40 -10.57 -1.50
N ALA A 72 -1.61 -10.03 -0.30
CA ALA A 72 -2.45 -10.68 0.68
C ALA A 72 -3.90 -10.76 0.20
N ALA A 73 -4.39 -9.68 -0.43
CA ALA A 73 -5.76 -9.68 -0.95
C ALA A 73 -5.93 -10.71 -2.06
N LEU A 74 -4.96 -10.80 -2.96
CA LEU A 74 -5.01 -11.79 -4.02
C LEU A 74 -4.96 -13.21 -3.47
N ALA A 75 -4.18 -13.42 -2.43
CA ALA A 75 -4.13 -14.73 -1.77
C ALA A 75 -5.47 -15.09 -1.14
N ARG A 76 -6.16 -14.12 -0.55
CA ARG A 76 -7.49 -14.35 0.01
C ARG A 76 -8.49 -14.72 -1.07
N MET A 77 -8.34 -14.15 -2.27
CA MET A 77 -9.20 -14.53 -3.38
C MET A 77 -9.00 -16.00 -3.76
N GLU A 78 -7.76 -16.44 -3.74
CA GLU A 78 -7.46 -17.83 -4.05
C GLU A 78 -8.03 -18.79 -3.02
N SER A 79 -8.01 -18.39 -1.75
CA SER A 79 -8.49 -19.24 -0.67
C SER A 79 -10.00 -19.12 -0.44
N GLY A 80 -10.66 -18.18 -1.13
CA GLY A 80 -12.10 -17.99 -0.95
C GLY A 80 -12.47 -17.08 0.21
N ASP A 81 -11.49 -16.44 0.81
CA ASP A 81 -11.72 -15.58 1.98
C ASP A 81 -11.88 -14.11 1.66
N PHE A 82 -11.72 -13.74 0.40
CA PHE A 82 -11.80 -12.34 0.01
C PHE A 82 -13.18 -11.78 0.31
N GLY A 83 -13.21 -10.56 0.83
CA GLY A 83 -14.47 -9.89 1.10
C GLY A 83 -15.02 -10.13 2.49
N HIS A 84 -14.33 -10.93 3.29
CA HIS A 84 -14.72 -11.14 4.67
C HIS A 84 -13.74 -10.46 5.61
N CYS A 85 -14.26 -9.84 6.65
CA CYS A 85 -13.43 -9.13 7.60
C CYS A 85 -12.52 -10.09 8.35
N GLN A 86 -11.26 -9.76 8.43
CA GLN A 86 -10.29 -10.60 9.14
C GLN A 86 -10.47 -10.53 10.65
N GLY A 87 -11.20 -9.53 11.14
CA GLY A 87 -11.40 -9.38 12.56
C GLY A 87 -12.67 -10.06 13.07
N CYS A 88 -13.77 -9.96 12.34
CA CYS A 88 -15.05 -10.50 12.80
C CYS A 88 -15.69 -11.47 11.82
N ASP A 89 -15.04 -11.69 10.69
CA ASP A 89 -15.50 -12.63 9.67
C ASP A 89 -16.82 -12.25 8.99
N GLU A 90 -17.32 -11.05 9.25
CA GLU A 90 -18.49 -10.54 8.56
C GLU A 90 -18.16 -10.06 7.17
N PRO A 91 -19.11 -10.06 6.25
CA PRO A 91 -18.83 -9.54 4.91
C PRO A 91 -18.49 -8.05 4.97
N ILE A 92 -17.52 -7.66 4.16
CA ILE A 92 -17.15 -6.25 3.98
C ILE A 92 -18.05 -5.67 2.90
N GLU A 93 -18.52 -4.44 3.09
CA GLU A 93 -19.36 -3.78 2.11
C GLU A 93 -18.67 -3.67 0.76
N GLU A 94 -19.41 -3.92 -0.32
CA GLU A 94 -18.86 -3.86 -1.67
C GLU A 94 -18.31 -2.48 -2.00
N ASN A 95 -18.99 -1.43 -1.58
CA ASN A 95 -18.51 -0.08 -1.84
C ASN A 95 -17.16 0.19 -1.19
N ARG A 96 -16.97 -0.36 -0.01
CA ARG A 96 -15.68 -0.22 0.68
C ARG A 96 -14.59 -0.96 -0.08
N LEU A 97 -14.91 -2.14 -0.59
CA LEU A 97 -13.96 -2.90 -1.40
C LEU A 97 -13.66 -2.24 -2.73
N ARG A 98 -14.65 -1.59 -3.33
CA ARG A 98 -14.41 -0.87 -4.58
C ARG A 98 -13.51 0.32 -4.36
N PHE A 99 -13.66 0.98 -3.23
CA PHE A 99 -12.80 2.09 -2.90
C PHE A 99 -11.37 1.62 -2.64
N ASP A 100 -11.22 0.51 -1.91
CA ASP A 100 -9.90 -0.03 -1.59
C ASP A 100 -9.98 -1.55 -1.54
N PRO A 101 -9.65 -2.23 -2.64
CA PRO A 101 -9.75 -3.69 -2.65
C PRO A 101 -8.74 -4.41 -1.76
N THR A 102 -7.79 -3.70 -1.18
CA THR A 102 -6.85 -4.32 -0.24
C THR A 102 -7.39 -4.37 1.18
N VAL A 103 -8.53 -3.75 1.44
CA VAL A 103 -9.04 -3.64 2.80
C VAL A 103 -9.34 -5.03 3.37
N ALA A 104 -8.92 -5.25 4.60
CA ALA A 104 -9.07 -6.54 5.26
C ALA A 104 -10.04 -6.52 6.42
N LEU A 105 -10.50 -5.34 6.83
CA LEU A 105 -11.40 -5.18 7.97
C LEU A 105 -12.65 -4.43 7.55
N CYS A 106 -13.78 -4.79 8.16
CA CYS A 106 -14.98 -4.01 7.97
C CYS A 106 -14.82 -2.66 8.68
N ILE A 107 -15.74 -1.74 8.40
CA ILE A 107 -15.62 -0.40 8.97
C ILE A 107 -15.61 -0.42 10.50
N ASP A 108 -16.38 -1.28 11.09
CA ASP A 108 -16.45 -1.37 12.55
C ASP A 108 -15.15 -1.87 13.14
N CYS A 109 -14.57 -2.91 12.57
CA CYS A 109 -13.30 -3.44 13.06
C CYS A 109 -12.16 -2.47 12.79
N ALA A 110 -12.19 -1.78 11.66
CA ALA A 110 -11.18 -0.79 11.34
C ALA A 110 -11.23 0.36 12.34
N ASN A 111 -12.43 0.83 12.68
CA ASN A 111 -12.58 1.88 13.66
C ASN A 111 -12.12 1.44 15.03
N ALA A 112 -12.43 0.20 15.40
CA ALA A 112 -12.00 -0.32 16.68
C ALA A 112 -10.48 -0.40 16.76
N ALA A 113 -9.84 -0.80 15.67
CA ALA A 113 -8.38 -0.88 15.64
C ALA A 113 -7.75 0.50 15.74
N GLU A 114 -8.33 1.49 15.07
CA GLU A 114 -7.80 2.84 15.14
C GLU A 114 -7.98 3.46 16.51
N ASN A 115 -9.07 3.14 17.17
CA ASN A 115 -9.35 3.69 18.50
C ASN A 115 -8.56 2.99 19.59
N THR A 116 -7.90 1.89 19.27
CA THR A 116 -7.09 1.19 20.23
C THR A 116 -5.73 1.86 20.32
N PRO A 117 -5.33 2.34 21.48
CA PRO A 117 -4.02 2.98 21.58
C PRO A 117 -2.91 2.01 21.23
N ARG A 118 -2.02 2.45 20.38
CA ARG A 118 -0.95 1.59 19.95
C ARG A 118 -0.01 1.20 21.04
N ASN A 119 0.24 2.12 21.91
CA ASN A 119 1.15 1.82 22.96
C ASN A 119 0.61 0.85 23.96
N ARG A 120 -0.64 0.47 23.83
CA ARG A 120 -1.10 -0.62 24.65
C ARG A 120 -0.47 -1.90 24.30
N VAL A 121 0.09 -1.96 23.14
CA VAL A 121 0.73 -3.16 22.74
C VAL A 121 1.98 -3.37 23.50
N ARG A 122 2.45 -2.66 24.22
CA ARG A 122 3.62 -2.85 24.99
C ARG A 122 3.97 -4.15 25.41
#